data_ae339f2bbdfa12dabca89faedc2ae443
#
_entry.id   ae339f2bbdfa12dabca89faedc2ae443
#
_cell.length_a   1.000
_cell.length_b   1.000
_cell.length_c   1.000
_cell.angle_alpha   90.00
_cell.angle_beta   90.00
_cell.angle_gamma   90.00
#
_symmetry.space_group_name_H-M   'P 1'
#
loop_
_entity.id
_entity.type
_entity.pdbx_description
1 polymer ?
#
loop_
_entity_poly.entity_id
_entity_poly.type
_entity_poly.pdbx_seq_one_letter_code
_entity_poly.pdbx_strand_id
1 'polypeptide(L)'
;LNLQKIATQSLRDGLVSYDKRRGWRGAVLKEKNINNWTDELKNLRLEKSINWDLAIIKKIDKFSVKIETEKKLKGIINYANISWTKKEFKELFNIGDVVYVENINDNLFALRQLPEANGGIVVMDPFTGRVLALSGGFSFKKSEFNRATQALRQPGSAFKPFVYALALENGYTPSTLILDAPLVLEQGSDLKMWKPENYGKKFYGPSTLRMGLEKSRNLMTVRIAQDLGLKKIVNFSKKLGIYDNPSK
;
A
#
# COMPACT_ATOMS: atom_id res chain seq x y z
N LEU A 1 -9.81 -17.42 12.30
CA LEU A 1 -10.80 -16.32 12.14
C LEU A 1 -10.29 -14.98 12.71
N ASN A 2 -9.61 -14.96 13.85
CA ASN A 2 -9.12 -13.70 14.45
C ASN A 2 -7.98 -13.07 13.60
N LEU A 3 -6.99 -13.86 13.18
CA LEU A 3 -5.86 -13.38 12.38
C LEU A 3 -6.31 -12.81 11.02
N GLN A 4 -7.32 -13.43 10.39
CA GLN A 4 -7.91 -12.90 9.15
C GLN A 4 -8.55 -11.51 9.36
N LYS A 5 -9.26 -11.31 10.47
CA LYS A 5 -9.83 -9.99 10.80
C LYS A 5 -8.73 -8.95 11.02
N ILE A 6 -7.70 -9.30 11.78
CA ILE A 6 -6.55 -8.43 12.04
C ILE A 6 -5.85 -8.06 10.72
N ALA A 7 -5.56 -9.02 9.86
CA ALA A 7 -4.90 -8.78 8.58
C ALA A 7 -5.73 -7.84 7.68
N THR A 8 -7.04 -8.10 7.57
CA THR A 8 -7.94 -7.24 6.77
C THR A 8 -7.99 -5.82 7.33
N GLN A 9 -8.09 -5.66 8.66
CA GLN A 9 -8.13 -4.35 9.29
C GLN A 9 -6.78 -3.62 9.11
N SER A 10 -5.65 -4.29 9.33
CA SER A 10 -4.32 -3.72 9.12
C SER A 10 -4.10 -3.22 7.69
N LEU A 11 -4.56 -3.99 6.68
CA LEU A 11 -4.52 -3.55 5.29
C LEU A 11 -5.36 -2.29 5.08
N ARG A 12 -6.57 -2.26 5.60
CA ARG A 12 -7.48 -1.10 5.49
C ARG A 12 -6.87 0.14 6.15
N ASP A 13 -6.35 0.02 7.35
CA ASP A 13 -5.73 1.12 8.10
C ASP A 13 -4.50 1.66 7.37
N GLY A 14 -3.68 0.78 6.82
CA GLY A 14 -2.52 1.14 6.00
C GLY A 14 -2.92 1.91 4.73
N LEU A 15 -3.94 1.45 4.02
CA LEU A 15 -4.46 2.11 2.81
C LEU A 15 -5.10 3.47 3.13
N VAL A 16 -5.88 3.58 4.20
CA VAL A 16 -6.45 4.85 4.67
C VAL A 16 -5.36 5.83 5.07
N SER A 17 -4.35 5.36 5.82
CA SER A 17 -3.21 6.18 6.21
C SER A 17 -2.41 6.69 5.02
N TYR A 18 -2.17 5.83 4.02
CA TYR A 18 -1.53 6.22 2.78
C TYR A 18 -2.35 7.27 2.02
N ASP A 19 -3.65 7.04 1.89
CA ASP A 19 -4.56 7.91 1.13
C ASP A 19 -4.69 9.30 1.77
N LYS A 20 -4.75 9.38 3.10
CA LYS A 20 -4.74 10.66 3.82
C LYS A 20 -3.53 11.54 3.48
N ARG A 21 -2.35 10.94 3.23
CA ARG A 21 -1.15 11.69 2.79
C ARG A 21 -1.27 12.27 1.39
N ARG A 22 -2.21 11.77 0.58
CA ARG A 22 -2.52 12.31 -0.76
C ARG A 22 -3.47 13.50 -0.72
N GLY A 23 -4.05 13.78 0.44
CA GLY A 23 -4.95 14.90 0.67
C GLY A 23 -6.42 14.57 0.43
N TRP A 24 -7.26 15.55 0.72
CA TRP A 24 -8.70 15.48 0.57
C TRP A 24 -9.12 15.67 -0.89
N ARG A 25 -10.01 14.81 -1.39
CA ARG A 25 -10.50 14.82 -2.78
C ARG A 25 -11.91 15.38 -2.96
N GLY A 26 -12.58 15.76 -1.86
CA GLY A 26 -13.91 16.33 -1.93
C GLY A 26 -15.02 15.40 -1.45
N ALA A 27 -16.23 15.92 -1.44
CA ALA A 27 -17.43 15.21 -1.06
C ALA A 27 -17.78 14.08 -2.05
N VAL A 28 -18.43 13.04 -1.56
CA VAL A 28 -18.93 11.91 -2.37
C VAL A 28 -20.06 12.37 -3.28
N LEU A 29 -20.92 13.23 -2.76
CA LEU A 29 -22.06 13.81 -3.45
C LEU A 29 -22.25 15.25 -2.97
N LYS A 30 -22.77 16.10 -3.85
CA LYS A 30 -23.17 17.48 -3.52
C LYS A 30 -24.67 17.60 -3.70
N GLU A 31 -25.38 17.65 -2.60
CA GLU A 31 -26.83 17.63 -2.62
C GLU A 31 -27.42 19.02 -2.34
N LYS A 32 -28.29 19.47 -3.21
CA LYS A 32 -29.01 20.75 -3.03
C LYS A 32 -30.20 20.59 -2.10
N ASN A 33 -30.86 19.42 -2.13
CA ASN A 33 -32.01 19.13 -1.29
C ASN A 33 -31.60 18.40 -0.02
N ILE A 34 -31.30 19.16 1.02
CA ILE A 34 -30.82 18.67 2.30
C ILE A 34 -31.80 17.72 3.02
N ASN A 35 -33.07 17.75 2.68
CA ASN A 35 -34.08 16.94 3.38
C ASN A 35 -34.21 15.53 2.81
N ASN A 36 -34.03 15.35 1.51
CA ASN A 36 -34.20 14.07 0.80
C ASN A 36 -32.89 13.46 0.27
N TRP A 37 -31.77 13.90 0.79
CA TRP A 37 -30.42 13.48 0.32
C TRP A 37 -30.19 11.97 0.34
N THR A 38 -30.88 11.23 1.24
CA THR A 38 -30.76 9.78 1.34
C THR A 38 -31.33 9.03 0.15
N ASP A 39 -32.24 9.64 -0.62
CA ASP A 39 -32.79 9.00 -1.81
C ASP A 39 -31.78 8.92 -2.93
N GLU A 40 -30.92 9.92 -3.08
CA GLU A 40 -29.80 9.92 -4.03
C GLU A 40 -28.77 8.83 -3.73
N LEU A 41 -28.64 8.40 -2.46
CA LEU A 41 -27.72 7.33 -2.08
C LEU A 41 -28.09 5.96 -2.67
N LYS A 42 -29.36 5.75 -3.03
CA LYS A 42 -29.85 4.48 -3.60
C LYS A 42 -29.15 4.17 -4.93
N ASN A 43 -28.71 5.19 -5.65
CA ASN A 43 -28.04 5.10 -6.94
C ASN A 43 -26.52 4.92 -6.81
N LEU A 44 -25.98 5.05 -5.59
CA LEU A 44 -24.54 4.92 -5.34
C LEU A 44 -24.16 3.51 -4.90
N ARG A 45 -23.07 2.99 -5.43
CA ARG A 45 -22.44 1.76 -4.93
C ARG A 45 -21.70 2.04 -3.61
N LEU A 46 -22.45 2.15 -2.52
CA LEU A 46 -21.86 2.44 -1.21
C LEU A 46 -21.07 1.28 -0.64
N GLU A 47 -19.94 1.59 -0.03
CA GLU A 47 -19.12 0.62 0.69
C GLU A 47 -19.70 0.37 2.09
N LYS A 48 -20.37 -0.77 2.27
CA LYS A 48 -21.02 -1.15 3.54
C LYS A 48 -20.18 -2.12 4.39
N SER A 49 -19.04 -2.59 3.87
CA SER A 49 -18.19 -3.55 4.59
C SER A 49 -17.23 -2.90 5.59
N ILE A 50 -17.28 -1.58 5.69
CA ILE A 50 -16.52 -0.76 6.64
C ILE A 50 -17.47 -0.11 7.63
N ASN A 51 -16.97 0.20 8.82
CA ASN A 51 -17.77 0.84 9.88
C ASN A 51 -17.82 2.36 9.72
N TRP A 52 -18.11 2.84 8.51
CA TRP A 52 -18.29 4.27 8.21
C TRP A 52 -19.69 4.51 7.71
N ASP A 53 -20.24 5.66 8.06
CA ASP A 53 -21.52 6.14 7.60
C ASP A 53 -21.34 7.25 6.57
N LEU A 54 -22.35 7.48 5.74
CA LEU A 54 -22.47 8.72 4.99
C LEU A 54 -23.19 9.75 5.83
N ALA A 55 -22.70 10.97 5.78
CA ALA A 55 -23.30 12.09 6.48
C ALA A 55 -23.36 13.33 5.59
N ILE A 56 -24.46 14.07 5.68
CA ILE A 56 -24.64 15.35 5.03
C ILE A 56 -24.20 16.49 5.96
N ILE A 57 -23.52 17.48 5.39
CA ILE A 57 -23.14 18.72 6.06
C ILE A 57 -24.37 19.63 6.19
N LYS A 58 -24.83 19.85 7.41
CA LYS A 58 -25.99 20.69 7.71
C LYS A 58 -25.63 22.14 8.05
N LYS A 59 -24.49 22.36 8.74
CA LYS A 59 -24.05 23.69 9.17
C LYS A 59 -22.54 23.71 9.38
N ILE A 60 -21.92 24.80 9.01
CA ILE A 60 -20.48 25.03 9.20
C ILE A 60 -20.33 26.17 10.21
N ASP A 61 -19.87 25.85 11.41
CA ASP A 61 -19.54 26.80 12.47
C ASP A 61 -18.01 27.04 12.52
N LYS A 62 -17.56 27.99 13.31
CA LYS A 62 -16.15 28.36 13.41
C LYS A 62 -15.25 27.19 13.89
N PHE A 63 -15.73 26.35 14.80
CA PHE A 63 -14.95 25.30 15.47
C PHE A 63 -15.42 23.87 15.18
N SER A 64 -16.52 23.71 14.45
CA SER A 64 -17.09 22.41 14.12
C SER A 64 -18.04 22.48 12.92
N VAL A 65 -18.29 21.32 12.36
CA VAL A 65 -19.29 21.13 11.30
C VAL A 65 -20.37 20.21 11.82
N LYS A 66 -21.63 20.66 11.77
CA LYS A 66 -22.80 19.82 12.13
C LYS A 66 -23.20 18.93 10.98
N ILE A 67 -23.37 17.66 11.29
CA ILE A 67 -23.72 16.63 10.33
C ILE A 67 -24.97 15.84 10.76
N GLU A 68 -25.58 15.19 9.78
CA GLU A 68 -26.60 14.16 10.00
C GLU A 68 -26.26 12.95 9.14
N THR A 69 -26.15 11.77 9.75
CA THR A 69 -25.83 10.53 9.04
C THR A 69 -27.06 9.97 8.30
N GLU A 70 -26.83 9.02 7.37
CA GLU A 70 -27.90 8.27 6.70
C GLU A 70 -28.81 7.52 7.69
N LYS A 71 -28.30 7.21 8.90
CA LYS A 71 -29.03 6.58 10.01
C LYS A 71 -29.75 7.60 10.90
N LYS A 72 -29.85 8.86 10.47
CA LYS A 72 -30.45 9.97 11.23
C LYS A 72 -29.73 10.34 12.53
N LEU A 73 -28.50 9.87 12.74
CA LEU A 73 -27.67 10.32 13.86
C LEU A 73 -27.16 11.73 13.59
N LYS A 74 -27.31 12.61 14.59
CA LYS A 74 -26.78 13.99 14.53
C LYS A 74 -25.47 14.05 15.30
N GLY A 75 -24.50 14.81 14.78
CA GLY A 75 -23.22 14.96 15.43
C GLY A 75 -22.40 16.09 14.83
N ILE A 76 -21.14 16.13 15.24
CA ILE A 76 -20.19 17.14 14.80
C ILE A 76 -18.88 16.51 14.32
N ILE A 77 -18.23 17.20 13.41
CA ILE A 77 -16.82 17.00 13.06
C ILE A 77 -16.05 18.20 13.60
N ASN A 78 -15.09 17.98 14.48
CA ASN A 78 -14.21 19.03 15.01
C ASN A 78 -12.91 19.12 14.18
N TYR A 79 -12.08 20.13 14.51
CA TYR A 79 -10.84 20.39 13.78
C TYR A 79 -9.83 19.23 13.87
N ALA A 80 -9.72 18.58 15.03
CA ALA A 80 -8.82 17.44 15.21
C ALA A 80 -9.14 16.30 14.23
N ASN A 81 -10.41 16.11 13.89
CA ASN A 81 -10.89 15.03 13.03
C ASN A 81 -10.82 15.33 11.52
N ILE A 82 -10.34 16.54 11.14
CA ILE A 82 -10.03 16.92 9.75
C ILE A 82 -8.57 17.33 9.56
N SER A 83 -7.76 17.38 10.63
CA SER A 83 -6.39 17.91 10.62
C SER A 83 -5.48 17.32 9.54
N TRP A 84 -5.71 16.06 9.15
CA TRP A 84 -4.98 15.39 8.08
C TRP A 84 -5.16 16.04 6.70
N THR A 85 -6.24 16.83 6.51
CA THR A 85 -6.52 17.55 5.25
C THR A 85 -5.68 18.81 5.11
N LYS A 86 -5.16 19.34 6.22
CA LYS A 86 -4.41 20.61 6.31
C LYS A 86 -5.22 21.83 5.81
N LYS A 87 -6.55 21.78 5.92
CA LYS A 87 -7.46 22.81 5.42
C LYS A 87 -8.47 23.22 6.49
N GLU A 88 -9.02 24.41 6.34
CA GLU A 88 -10.11 24.91 7.18
C GLU A 88 -11.46 24.35 6.74
N PHE A 89 -12.46 24.36 7.65
CA PHE A 89 -13.80 23.82 7.36
C PHE A 89 -14.45 24.44 6.11
N LYS A 90 -14.29 25.76 5.92
CA LYS A 90 -14.87 26.48 4.78
C LYS A 90 -14.21 26.16 3.45
N GLU A 91 -12.99 25.67 3.48
CA GLU A 91 -12.27 25.20 2.28
C GLU A 91 -12.61 23.76 1.94
N LEU A 92 -13.03 22.98 2.94
CA LEU A 92 -13.31 21.56 2.81
C LEU A 92 -14.75 21.28 2.41
N PHE A 93 -15.69 22.04 2.98
CA PHE A 93 -17.10 21.69 2.97
C PHE A 93 -17.99 22.84 2.50
N ASN A 94 -19.05 22.45 1.81
CA ASN A 94 -20.23 23.28 1.62
C ASN A 94 -21.44 22.63 2.32
N ILE A 95 -22.43 23.43 2.67
CA ILE A 95 -23.71 22.90 3.15
C ILE A 95 -24.32 22.05 2.03
N GLY A 96 -24.77 20.83 2.35
CA GLY A 96 -25.26 19.86 1.38
C GLY A 96 -24.20 18.87 0.87
N ASP A 97 -22.93 19.06 1.19
CA ASP A 97 -21.91 18.04 0.89
C ASP A 97 -22.18 16.76 1.67
N VAL A 98 -22.10 15.61 0.98
CA VAL A 98 -22.21 14.28 1.58
C VAL A 98 -20.82 13.66 1.65
N VAL A 99 -20.40 13.24 2.84
CA VAL A 99 -19.06 12.74 3.12
C VAL A 99 -19.10 11.44 3.91
N TYR A 100 -18.04 10.62 3.82
CA TYR A 100 -17.87 9.50 4.72
C TYR A 100 -17.39 9.99 6.09
N VAL A 101 -18.02 9.43 7.13
CA VAL A 101 -17.67 9.71 8.53
C VAL A 101 -17.56 8.40 9.31
N GLU A 102 -16.72 8.40 10.33
CA GLU A 102 -16.62 7.33 11.31
C GLU A 102 -17.01 7.89 12.68
N ASN A 103 -17.90 7.18 13.37
CA ASN A 103 -18.27 7.55 14.73
C ASN A 103 -17.11 7.25 15.67
N ILE A 104 -16.67 8.26 16.42
CA ILE A 104 -15.59 8.14 17.42
C ILE A 104 -16.17 7.94 18.82
N ASN A 105 -17.19 8.72 19.17
CA ASN A 105 -17.99 8.59 20.38
C ASN A 105 -19.31 9.35 20.20
N ASP A 106 -20.26 9.19 21.11
CA ASP A 106 -21.66 9.65 21.12
C ASP A 106 -22.10 10.59 19.99
N ASN A 107 -21.50 11.77 19.87
CA ASN A 107 -21.85 12.78 18.87
C ASN A 107 -20.63 13.28 18.07
N LEU A 108 -19.47 12.67 18.22
CA LEU A 108 -18.24 13.09 17.56
C LEU A 108 -17.90 12.13 16.41
N PHE A 109 -17.72 12.72 15.23
CA PHE A 109 -17.38 11.99 14.01
C PHE A 109 -16.05 12.46 13.44
N ALA A 110 -15.33 11.54 12.81
CA ALA A 110 -14.12 11.84 12.06
C ALA A 110 -14.40 11.76 10.56
N LEU A 111 -13.90 12.75 9.81
CA LEU A 111 -13.93 12.73 8.36
C LEU A 111 -13.13 11.53 7.82
N ARG A 112 -13.75 10.81 6.89
CA ARG A 112 -13.15 9.68 6.18
C ARG A 112 -13.25 9.87 4.67
N GLN A 113 -12.43 9.12 3.96
CA GLN A 113 -12.37 9.11 2.51
C GLN A 113 -12.01 7.70 2.06
N LEU A 114 -12.74 7.15 1.07
CA LEU A 114 -12.40 5.85 0.51
C LEU A 114 -11.04 5.93 -0.21
N PRO A 115 -10.07 5.08 0.14
CA PRO A 115 -8.77 5.10 -0.51
C PRO A 115 -8.89 4.82 -2.01
N GLU A 116 -8.22 5.59 -2.85
CA GLU A 116 -8.05 5.25 -4.28
C GLU A 116 -7.02 4.13 -4.44
N ALA A 117 -5.95 4.21 -3.67
CA ALA A 117 -4.95 3.16 -3.62
C ALA A 117 -5.55 1.85 -3.12
N ASN A 118 -5.00 0.75 -3.61
CA ASN A 118 -5.37 -0.58 -3.18
C ASN A 118 -4.11 -1.42 -2.95
N GLY A 119 -4.22 -2.57 -2.29
CA GLY A 119 -3.08 -3.40 -1.94
C GLY A 119 -3.51 -4.81 -1.56
N GLY A 120 -2.55 -5.62 -1.16
CA GLY A 120 -2.78 -6.95 -0.63
C GLY A 120 -1.90 -7.20 0.59
N ILE A 121 -2.34 -8.09 1.45
CA ILE A 121 -1.58 -8.61 2.59
C ILE A 121 -1.67 -10.12 2.62
N VAL A 122 -0.56 -10.77 2.91
CA VAL A 122 -0.48 -12.22 3.15
C VAL A 122 0.24 -12.43 4.48
N VAL A 123 -0.34 -13.24 5.33
CA VAL A 123 0.25 -13.66 6.61
C VAL A 123 0.56 -15.14 6.50
N MET A 124 1.82 -15.50 6.70
CA MET A 124 2.29 -16.88 6.56
C MET A 124 2.97 -17.36 7.85
N ASP A 125 2.84 -18.63 8.11
CA ASP A 125 3.67 -19.32 9.10
C ASP A 125 5.09 -19.52 8.52
N PRO A 126 6.13 -18.97 9.15
CA PRO A 126 7.49 -19.03 8.61
C PRO A 126 8.10 -20.45 8.63
N PHE A 127 7.58 -21.34 9.45
CA PHE A 127 8.11 -22.71 9.59
C PHE A 127 7.47 -23.70 8.61
N THR A 128 6.18 -23.51 8.33
CA THR A 128 5.42 -24.44 7.50
C THR A 128 5.08 -23.89 6.12
N GLY A 129 5.23 -22.56 5.91
CA GLY A 129 4.84 -21.87 4.68
C GLY A 129 3.30 -21.75 4.51
N ARG A 130 2.49 -22.17 5.51
CA ARG A 130 1.04 -22.11 5.42
C ARG A 130 0.54 -20.68 5.46
N VAL A 131 -0.36 -20.33 4.54
CA VAL A 131 -1.07 -19.06 4.57
C VAL A 131 -2.11 -19.08 5.68
N LEU A 132 -1.95 -18.19 6.67
CA LEU A 132 -2.81 -18.07 7.85
C LEU A 132 -3.90 -17.01 7.66
N ALA A 133 -3.61 -15.97 6.89
CA ALA A 133 -4.58 -14.95 6.52
C ALA A 133 -4.18 -14.29 5.20
N LEU A 134 -5.16 -13.83 4.43
CA LEU A 134 -4.95 -13.17 3.15
C LEU A 134 -6.06 -12.15 2.89
N SER A 135 -5.70 -10.95 2.43
CA SER A 135 -6.65 -9.97 1.92
C SER A 135 -6.07 -9.31 0.67
N GLY A 136 -6.81 -9.31 -0.43
CA GLY A 136 -6.35 -8.81 -1.73
C GLY A 136 -6.86 -7.42 -2.08
N GLY A 137 -7.48 -6.69 -1.14
CA GLY A 137 -8.00 -5.36 -1.40
C GLY A 137 -8.66 -4.71 -0.20
N PHE A 138 -8.99 -3.43 -0.35
CA PHE A 138 -9.69 -2.64 0.66
C PHE A 138 -11.07 -3.21 0.96
N SER A 139 -11.84 -3.53 -0.08
CA SER A 139 -13.10 -4.25 0.00
C SER A 139 -13.40 -4.98 -1.32
N PHE A 140 -14.11 -6.10 -1.21
CA PHE A 140 -14.56 -6.87 -2.37
C PHE A 140 -15.51 -6.07 -3.26
N LYS A 141 -16.42 -5.30 -2.65
CA LYS A 141 -17.40 -4.49 -3.38
C LYS A 141 -16.76 -3.39 -4.23
N LYS A 142 -15.63 -2.82 -3.74
CA LYS A 142 -14.86 -1.82 -4.49
C LYS A 142 -14.06 -2.46 -5.63
N SER A 143 -13.52 -3.66 -5.42
CA SER A 143 -12.72 -4.38 -6.41
C SER A 143 -12.69 -5.87 -6.06
N GLU A 144 -13.20 -6.69 -6.95
CA GLU A 144 -13.17 -8.15 -6.82
C GLU A 144 -11.77 -8.73 -7.09
N PHE A 145 -10.90 -7.96 -7.76
CA PHE A 145 -9.54 -8.35 -8.08
C PHE A 145 -8.69 -8.54 -6.83
N ASN A 146 -8.24 -9.77 -6.60
CA ASN A 146 -7.40 -10.14 -5.46
C ASN A 146 -5.92 -9.85 -5.75
N ARG A 147 -5.40 -8.77 -5.20
CA ARG A 147 -4.02 -8.31 -5.45
C ARG A 147 -2.96 -9.19 -4.80
N ALA A 148 -3.33 -10.00 -3.83
CA ALA A 148 -2.39 -10.91 -3.21
C ALA A 148 -2.13 -12.17 -4.06
N THR A 149 -3.09 -12.56 -4.93
CA THR A 149 -2.99 -13.79 -5.72
C THR A 149 -3.05 -13.59 -7.24
N GLN A 150 -3.62 -12.49 -7.71
CA GLN A 150 -3.87 -12.25 -9.13
C GLN A 150 -3.00 -11.14 -9.72
N ALA A 151 -2.44 -10.25 -8.89
CA ALA A 151 -1.65 -9.12 -9.37
C ALA A 151 -0.25 -9.58 -9.76
N LEU A 152 0.02 -9.62 -11.05
CA LEU A 152 1.38 -9.77 -11.56
C LEU A 152 2.10 -8.42 -11.44
N ARG A 153 3.06 -8.36 -10.53
CA ARG A 153 3.83 -7.14 -10.24
C ARG A 153 5.32 -7.44 -10.26
N GLN A 154 6.10 -6.46 -10.69
CA GLN A 154 7.55 -6.53 -10.58
C GLN A 154 7.94 -6.61 -9.10
N PRO A 155 8.69 -7.65 -8.67
CA PRO A 155 9.00 -7.87 -7.26
C PRO A 155 9.94 -6.82 -6.68
N GLY A 156 10.72 -6.15 -7.51
CA GLY A 156 11.73 -5.20 -7.05
C GLY A 156 12.70 -5.83 -6.06
N SER A 157 13.00 -5.13 -4.99
CA SER A 157 13.93 -5.61 -3.95
C SER A 157 13.45 -6.84 -3.17
N ALA A 158 12.17 -7.22 -3.27
CA ALA A 158 11.69 -8.47 -2.69
C ALA A 158 12.30 -9.72 -3.36
N PHE A 159 12.90 -9.56 -4.54
CA PHE A 159 13.63 -10.62 -5.22
C PHE A 159 15.06 -10.85 -4.67
N LYS A 160 15.66 -9.87 -3.99
CA LYS A 160 17.03 -9.97 -3.48
C LYS A 160 17.27 -11.16 -2.55
N PRO A 161 16.40 -11.52 -1.60
CA PRO A 161 16.59 -12.70 -0.76
C PRO A 161 16.88 -13.99 -1.54
N PHE A 162 16.26 -14.15 -2.71
CA PHE A 162 16.49 -15.34 -3.55
C PHE A 162 17.88 -15.34 -4.20
N VAL A 163 18.38 -14.19 -4.64
CA VAL A 163 19.75 -14.04 -5.15
C VAL A 163 20.76 -14.32 -4.04
N TYR A 164 20.50 -13.83 -2.83
CA TYR A 164 21.37 -14.04 -1.67
C TYR A 164 21.33 -15.48 -1.15
N ALA A 165 20.15 -16.13 -1.17
CA ALA A 165 20.03 -17.55 -0.84
C ALA A 165 20.86 -18.41 -1.81
N LEU A 166 20.75 -18.15 -3.11
CA LEU A 166 21.56 -18.83 -4.11
C LEU A 166 23.06 -18.56 -3.92
N ALA A 167 23.45 -17.37 -3.51
CA ALA A 167 24.85 -17.06 -3.17
C ALA A 167 25.35 -17.95 -2.02
N LEU A 168 24.57 -18.08 -0.94
CA LEU A 168 24.91 -18.96 0.19
C LEU A 168 25.05 -20.43 -0.26
N GLU A 169 24.18 -20.92 -1.14
CA GLU A 169 24.28 -22.27 -1.72
C GLU A 169 25.55 -22.45 -2.61
N ASN A 170 26.11 -21.34 -3.11
CA ASN A 170 27.33 -21.36 -3.95
C ASN A 170 28.60 -20.93 -3.19
N GLY A 171 28.64 -21.10 -1.87
CA GLY A 171 29.84 -20.94 -1.05
C GLY A 171 30.07 -19.54 -0.46
N TYR A 172 29.17 -18.61 -0.68
CA TYR A 172 29.19 -17.33 0.06
C TYR A 172 28.81 -17.54 1.51
N THR A 173 29.30 -16.66 2.37
CA THR A 173 28.93 -16.62 3.80
C THR A 173 28.32 -15.26 4.12
N PRO A 174 27.60 -15.10 5.23
CA PRO A 174 27.11 -13.80 5.67
C PRO A 174 28.20 -12.73 5.81
N SER A 175 29.45 -13.15 6.03
CA SER A 175 30.62 -12.27 6.18
C SER A 175 31.40 -12.05 4.89
N THR A 176 31.04 -12.71 3.78
CA THR A 176 31.69 -12.50 2.48
C THR A 176 31.61 -11.04 2.09
N LEU A 177 32.73 -10.43 1.73
CA LEU A 177 32.82 -9.04 1.32
C LEU A 177 32.45 -8.90 -0.16
N ILE A 178 31.51 -8.01 -0.44
CA ILE A 178 31.07 -7.60 -1.78
C ILE A 178 31.29 -6.11 -1.93
N LEU A 179 31.82 -5.69 -3.06
CA LEU A 179 32.11 -4.27 -3.31
C LEU A 179 30.83 -3.49 -3.66
N ASP A 180 30.46 -2.52 -2.84
CA ASP A 180 29.40 -1.53 -3.14
C ASP A 180 30.04 -0.29 -3.76
N ALA A 181 30.28 -0.32 -5.08
CA ALA A 181 30.93 0.73 -5.85
C ALA A 181 30.28 0.84 -7.25
N PRO A 182 30.52 1.92 -7.99
CA PRO A 182 30.00 2.10 -9.34
C PRO A 182 30.22 0.87 -10.23
N LEU A 183 29.23 0.56 -11.04
CA LEU A 183 29.24 -0.55 -11.97
C LEU A 183 28.63 -0.09 -13.29
N VAL A 184 29.22 -0.51 -14.39
CA VAL A 184 28.72 -0.27 -15.74
C VAL A 184 28.65 -1.60 -16.46
N LEU A 185 27.51 -1.91 -17.04
CA LEU A 185 27.26 -3.16 -17.75
C LEU A 185 26.86 -2.89 -19.20
N GLU A 186 27.44 -3.65 -20.11
CA GLU A 186 27.00 -3.70 -21.49
C GLU A 186 25.73 -4.56 -21.58
N GLN A 187 24.73 -4.05 -22.27
CA GLN A 187 23.43 -4.75 -22.48
C GLN A 187 23.29 -5.35 -23.88
N GLY A 188 24.34 -5.31 -24.69
CA GLY A 188 24.38 -5.73 -26.09
C GLY A 188 24.79 -4.58 -27.01
N SER A 189 25.11 -4.88 -28.29
CA SER A 189 25.71 -3.94 -29.25
C SER A 189 24.87 -2.68 -29.51
N ASP A 190 23.54 -2.79 -29.39
CA ASP A 190 22.61 -1.71 -29.76
C ASP A 190 21.95 -1.01 -28.56
N LEU A 191 22.28 -1.43 -27.32
CA LEU A 191 21.69 -0.90 -26.11
C LEU A 191 22.66 0.01 -25.37
N LYS A 192 22.13 1.06 -24.73
CA LYS A 192 22.93 1.93 -23.88
C LYS A 192 23.51 1.16 -22.71
N MET A 193 24.72 1.53 -22.30
CA MET A 193 25.34 0.99 -21.08
C MET A 193 24.42 1.16 -19.86
N TRP A 194 24.17 0.08 -19.12
CA TRP A 194 23.40 0.14 -17.90
C TRP A 194 24.30 0.49 -16.71
N LYS A 195 23.90 1.53 -16.00
CA LYS A 195 24.59 2.04 -14.80
C LYS A 195 23.65 1.93 -13.60
N PRO A 196 23.57 0.78 -12.94
CA PRO A 196 22.76 0.64 -11.75
C PRO A 196 23.27 1.54 -10.62
N GLU A 197 22.34 2.01 -9.77
CA GLU A 197 22.65 2.83 -8.61
C GLU A 197 21.94 2.29 -7.37
N ASN A 198 22.51 2.57 -6.20
CA ASN A 198 21.79 2.42 -4.94
C ASN A 198 20.68 3.48 -4.83
N TYR A 199 19.60 3.20 -4.09
CA TYR A 199 18.49 4.13 -3.91
C TYR A 199 18.93 5.52 -3.43
N GLY A 200 19.91 5.57 -2.50
CA GLY A 200 20.46 6.82 -1.97
C GLY A 200 21.58 7.44 -2.81
N LYS A 201 21.88 6.91 -4.01
CA LYS A 201 22.97 7.35 -4.91
C LYS A 201 24.34 7.42 -4.24
N LYS A 202 24.57 6.64 -3.17
CA LYS A 202 25.82 6.57 -2.41
C LYS A 202 26.45 5.18 -2.56
N PHE A 203 27.78 5.16 -2.42
CA PHE A 203 28.59 3.95 -2.45
C PHE A 203 29.24 3.76 -1.07
N TYR A 204 29.41 2.52 -0.65
CA TYR A 204 29.84 2.21 0.72
C TYR A 204 31.09 1.32 0.76
N GLY A 205 31.69 1.01 -0.41
CA GLY A 205 32.89 0.20 -0.50
C GLY A 205 32.65 -1.28 -0.15
N PRO A 206 33.71 -2.01 0.25
CA PRO A 206 33.60 -3.40 0.66
C PRO A 206 32.64 -3.54 1.86
N SER A 207 31.59 -4.30 1.68
CA SER A 207 30.55 -4.51 2.69
C SER A 207 30.18 -5.99 2.75
N THR A 208 29.78 -6.49 3.92
CA THR A 208 29.43 -7.89 4.09
C THR A 208 28.14 -8.24 3.34
N LEU A 209 28.02 -9.50 2.91
CA LEU A 209 26.80 -10.04 2.29
C LEU A 209 25.56 -9.72 3.14
N ARG A 210 25.64 -9.92 4.46
CA ARG A 210 24.58 -9.57 5.41
C ARG A 210 24.17 -8.10 5.29
N MET A 211 25.12 -7.18 5.33
CA MET A 211 24.86 -5.73 5.20
C MET A 211 24.22 -5.37 3.86
N GLY A 212 24.64 -6.04 2.79
CA GLY A 212 24.07 -5.87 1.45
C GLY A 212 22.56 -6.18 1.42
N LEU A 213 22.13 -7.26 2.05
CA LEU A 213 20.73 -7.65 2.16
C LEU A 213 19.97 -6.72 3.11
N GLU A 214 20.47 -6.49 4.34
CA GLU A 214 19.83 -5.65 5.36
C GLU A 214 19.58 -4.21 4.86
N LYS A 215 20.54 -3.64 4.15
CA LYS A 215 20.45 -2.29 3.59
C LYS A 215 19.91 -2.25 2.16
N SER A 216 19.52 -3.41 1.62
CA SER A 216 18.97 -3.54 0.28
C SER A 216 19.84 -2.89 -0.81
N ARG A 217 21.18 -3.14 -0.78
CA ARG A 217 22.16 -2.56 -1.70
C ARG A 217 21.98 -3.11 -3.11
N ASN A 218 21.71 -2.24 -4.08
CA ASN A 218 21.49 -2.66 -5.47
C ASN A 218 22.77 -3.14 -6.14
N LEU A 219 23.86 -2.39 -5.98
CA LEU A 219 25.14 -2.68 -6.65
C LEU A 219 25.75 -4.00 -6.19
N MET A 220 25.67 -4.29 -4.89
CA MET A 220 26.09 -5.57 -4.36
C MET A 220 25.27 -6.73 -4.93
N THR A 221 23.94 -6.56 -5.00
CA THR A 221 23.05 -7.58 -5.58
C THR A 221 23.37 -7.86 -7.04
N VAL A 222 23.62 -6.81 -7.83
CA VAL A 222 23.99 -6.95 -9.25
C VAL A 222 25.34 -7.68 -9.40
N ARG A 223 26.35 -7.37 -8.58
CA ARG A 223 27.65 -8.07 -8.60
C ARG A 223 27.51 -9.54 -8.26
N ILE A 224 26.74 -9.86 -7.21
CA ILE A 224 26.44 -11.25 -6.84
C ILE A 224 25.75 -11.97 -8.02
N ALA A 225 24.77 -11.32 -8.65
CA ALA A 225 24.05 -11.90 -9.77
C ALA A 225 24.95 -12.15 -10.99
N GLN A 226 25.91 -11.26 -11.26
CA GLN A 226 26.92 -11.46 -12.31
C GLN A 226 27.84 -12.63 -12.01
N ASP A 227 28.34 -12.71 -10.79
CA ASP A 227 29.25 -13.77 -10.35
C ASP A 227 28.60 -15.16 -10.38
N LEU A 228 27.36 -15.24 -9.89
CA LEU A 228 26.58 -16.49 -9.94
C LEU A 228 26.17 -16.89 -11.37
N GLY A 229 25.97 -15.91 -12.23
CA GLY A 229 25.42 -16.05 -13.56
C GLY A 229 23.89 -16.12 -13.61
N LEU A 230 23.29 -15.36 -14.54
CA LEU A 230 21.84 -15.24 -14.67
C LEU A 230 21.12 -16.58 -14.87
N LYS A 231 21.75 -17.54 -15.58
CA LYS A 231 21.18 -18.87 -15.82
C LYS A 231 20.90 -19.63 -14.52
N LYS A 232 21.81 -19.56 -13.54
CA LYS A 232 21.58 -20.18 -12.21
C LYS A 232 20.41 -19.50 -11.48
N ILE A 233 20.35 -18.18 -11.51
CA ILE A 233 19.27 -17.40 -10.86
C ILE A 233 17.91 -17.73 -11.49
N VAL A 234 17.83 -17.80 -12.81
CA VAL A 234 16.61 -18.19 -13.53
C VAL A 234 16.17 -19.60 -13.14
N ASN A 235 17.09 -20.56 -13.12
CA ASN A 235 16.78 -21.95 -12.75
C ASN A 235 16.33 -22.06 -11.29
N PHE A 236 16.97 -21.33 -10.39
CA PHE A 236 16.57 -21.27 -8.97
C PHE A 236 15.19 -20.67 -8.79
N SER A 237 14.90 -19.58 -9.50
CA SER A 237 13.57 -18.94 -9.48
C SER A 237 12.47 -19.86 -10.00
N LYS A 238 12.75 -20.64 -11.05
CA LYS A 238 11.82 -21.68 -11.56
C LYS A 238 11.58 -22.77 -10.52
N LYS A 239 12.65 -23.28 -9.89
CA LYS A 239 12.57 -24.31 -8.84
C LYS A 239 11.69 -23.85 -7.67
N LEU A 240 11.72 -22.57 -7.35
CA LEU A 240 10.90 -21.95 -6.28
C LEU A 240 9.49 -21.56 -6.74
N GLY A 241 9.14 -21.76 -8.00
CA GLY A 241 7.82 -21.38 -8.53
C GLY A 241 7.58 -19.87 -8.61
N ILE A 242 8.64 -19.04 -8.61
CA ILE A 242 8.51 -17.58 -8.69
C ILE A 242 8.15 -17.15 -10.12
N TYR A 243 8.70 -17.85 -11.10
CA TYR A 243 8.42 -17.65 -12.52
C TYR A 243 8.26 -19.00 -13.21
N ASP A 244 7.13 -19.20 -13.88
CA ASP A 244 6.91 -20.39 -14.71
C ASP A 244 7.73 -20.31 -16.00
N ASN A 245 7.82 -19.12 -16.58
CA ASN A 245 8.54 -18.86 -17.83
C ASN A 245 9.14 -17.45 -17.80
N PRO A 246 10.31 -17.23 -17.14
CA PRO A 246 10.96 -15.95 -17.23
C PRO A 246 11.27 -15.66 -18.70
N SER A 247 10.77 -14.53 -19.21
CA SER A 247 11.13 -14.06 -20.56
C SER A 247 12.65 -14.03 -20.71
N LYS A 248 13.12 -14.49 -21.84
CA LYS A 248 14.53 -14.49 -22.21
C LYS A 248 15.14 -13.11 -22.18
#